data_f2f8ada88e9df0417570fb57f68af6ee
#
_entry.id   f2f8ada88e9df0417570fb57f68af6ee
#
_cell.length_a   1.000
_cell.length_b   1.000
_cell.length_c   1.000
_cell.angle_alpha   90.00
_cell.angle_beta   90.00
_cell.angle_gamma   90.00
#
_symmetry.space_group_name_H-M   'P 1'
#
loop_
_entity.id
_entity.type
_entity.pdbx_description
1 polymer ?
#
loop_
_entity_poly.entity_id
_entity_poly.type
_entity_poly.pdbx_seq_one_letter_code
_entity_poly.pdbx_strand_id
1 'polypeptide(L)'
;MARSALPLILVDNANILSLLNEGEFKFNALSFDEAKTIIDMHDDDDVIKCFSGYELKQVVFNYLNVNDRDFKYEPLTEMQVGQDAITFKIYRTPSETQPVITTAEGVEAKKIENVYVTCLHFCRLK
;
A
#
# COMPACT_ATOMS: atom_id res chain seq x y z
N MET A 1 -0.89 -19.65 16.61
CA MET A 1 -0.02 -19.28 15.53
C MET A 1 0.67 -17.94 15.81
N ALA A 2 1.94 -17.90 15.62
CA ALA A 2 2.67 -16.65 15.77
C ALA A 2 2.30 -15.70 14.62
N ARG A 3 1.83 -14.53 14.97
CA ARG A 3 1.59 -13.46 14.00
C ARG A 3 2.80 -12.55 14.01
N SER A 4 3.05 -11.90 12.92
CA SER A 4 4.05 -10.86 12.90
C SER A 4 3.66 -9.78 13.91
N ALA A 5 4.57 -9.40 14.78
CA ALA A 5 4.36 -8.28 15.68
C ALA A 5 4.56 -6.94 14.96
N LEU A 6 4.99 -6.98 13.71
CA LEU A 6 5.28 -5.78 12.95
C LEU A 6 3.99 -5.21 12.33
N PRO A 7 3.79 -3.91 12.40
CA PRO A 7 2.61 -3.30 11.81
C PRO A 7 2.65 -3.38 10.29
N LEU A 8 1.45 -3.42 9.69
CA LEU A 8 1.30 -3.33 8.25
C LEU A 8 1.49 -1.87 7.82
N ILE A 9 2.25 -1.65 6.75
CA ILE A 9 2.42 -0.31 6.19
C ILE A 9 1.51 -0.15 4.99
N LEU A 10 0.73 0.93 4.97
CA LEU A 10 0.02 1.38 3.78
C LEU A 10 0.74 2.62 3.30
N VAL A 11 1.22 2.61 2.06
CA VAL A 11 2.07 3.68 1.56
C VAL A 11 1.62 4.09 0.15
N ASP A 12 1.62 5.40 -0.12
CA ASP A 12 1.35 5.87 -1.45
C ASP A 12 2.60 5.77 -2.34
N ASN A 13 2.39 5.84 -3.63
CA ASN A 13 3.48 5.70 -4.58
C ASN A 13 4.55 6.79 -4.45
N ALA A 14 4.18 7.94 -3.91
CA ALA A 14 5.13 9.04 -3.74
C ALA A 14 6.17 8.74 -2.66
N ASN A 15 5.84 7.87 -1.71
CA ASN A 15 6.70 7.58 -0.57
C ASN A 15 7.41 6.21 -0.64
N ILE A 16 7.08 5.39 -1.64
CA ILE A 16 7.57 4.00 -1.67
C ILE A 16 9.09 3.92 -1.79
N LEU A 17 9.72 4.80 -2.55
CA LEU A 17 11.16 4.73 -2.78
C LEU A 17 11.98 4.93 -1.51
N SER A 18 11.44 5.67 -0.55
CA SER A 18 12.11 5.85 0.75
C SER A 18 12.22 4.54 1.50
N LEU A 19 11.22 3.66 1.34
CA LEU A 19 11.20 2.36 2.00
C LEU A 19 12.09 1.33 1.31
N LEU A 20 12.35 1.51 0.02
CA LEU A 20 13.13 0.57 -0.78
C LEU A 20 14.60 0.93 -0.86
N ASN A 21 15.05 1.90 -0.07
CA ASN A 21 16.40 2.42 -0.14
C ASN A 21 17.46 1.37 0.19
N GLU A 22 17.20 0.49 1.14
CA GLU A 22 18.11 -0.57 1.54
C GLU A 22 17.34 -1.86 1.76
N GLY A 23 17.98 -2.99 1.46
CA GLY A 23 17.42 -4.32 1.72
C GLY A 23 17.03 -5.06 0.46
N GLU A 24 16.46 -6.22 0.67
CA GLU A 24 15.90 -7.04 -0.39
C GLU A 24 14.40 -7.17 -0.17
N PHE A 25 13.62 -7.09 -1.23
CA PHE A 25 12.17 -7.04 -1.14
C PHE A 25 11.55 -8.04 -2.11
N LYS A 26 10.42 -8.61 -1.71
CA LYS A 26 9.61 -9.44 -2.58
C LYS A 26 8.30 -8.72 -2.87
N PHE A 27 7.95 -8.62 -4.16
CA PHE A 27 6.74 -7.95 -4.61
C PHE A 27 5.73 -8.94 -5.13
N ASN A 28 4.46 -8.72 -4.81
CA ASN A 28 3.36 -9.55 -5.29
C ASN A 28 2.23 -8.66 -5.79
N ALA A 29 1.68 -9.03 -6.95
CA ALA A 29 0.48 -8.37 -7.45
C ALA A 29 -0.67 -8.59 -6.46
N LEU A 30 -1.53 -7.61 -6.33
CA LEU A 30 -2.61 -7.64 -5.36
C LEU A 30 -3.84 -6.96 -5.97
N SER A 31 -5.00 -7.61 -5.87
CA SER A 31 -6.25 -6.95 -6.21
C SER A 31 -6.69 -6.03 -5.08
N PHE A 32 -7.59 -5.13 -5.37
CA PHE A 32 -8.12 -4.24 -4.35
C PHE A 32 -8.84 -5.03 -3.24
N ASP A 33 -9.57 -6.09 -3.62
CA ASP A 33 -10.27 -6.93 -2.65
C ASP A 33 -9.30 -7.72 -1.77
N GLU A 34 -8.20 -8.19 -2.34
CA GLU A 34 -7.16 -8.87 -1.56
C GLU A 34 -6.49 -7.89 -0.59
N ALA A 35 -6.26 -6.65 -1.03
CA ALA A 35 -5.70 -5.61 -0.16
C ALA A 35 -6.62 -5.36 1.03
N LYS A 36 -7.92 -5.28 0.79
CA LYS A 36 -8.90 -5.10 1.86
C LYS A 36 -8.87 -6.25 2.86
N THR A 37 -8.77 -7.48 2.37
CA THR A 37 -8.69 -8.65 3.24
C THR A 37 -7.47 -8.59 4.15
N ILE A 38 -6.32 -8.23 3.59
CA ILE A 38 -5.09 -8.13 4.38
C ILE A 38 -5.22 -7.04 5.44
N ILE A 39 -5.77 -5.88 5.07
CA ILE A 39 -5.95 -4.77 6.01
C ILE A 39 -6.90 -5.16 7.14
N ASP A 40 -7.99 -5.84 6.79
CA ASP A 40 -8.99 -6.25 7.78
C ASP A 40 -8.46 -7.32 8.76
N MET A 41 -7.36 -7.96 8.45
CA MET A 41 -6.69 -8.90 9.36
C MET A 41 -5.85 -8.21 10.44
N HIS A 42 -5.72 -6.90 10.37
CA HIS A 42 -4.94 -6.12 11.33
C HIS A 42 -5.85 -5.18 12.10
N ASP A 43 -5.51 -4.93 13.36
CA ASP A 43 -6.17 -3.87 14.12
C ASP A 43 -5.72 -2.52 13.55
N ASP A 44 -6.59 -1.53 13.65
CA ASP A 44 -6.29 -0.20 13.12
C ASP A 44 -5.00 0.38 13.71
N ASP A 45 -4.72 0.09 14.98
CA ASP A 45 -3.51 0.54 15.65
C ASP A 45 -2.23 -0.10 15.10
N ASP A 46 -2.38 -1.22 14.39
CA ASP A 46 -1.25 -1.95 13.80
C ASP A 46 -1.07 -1.63 12.33
N VAL A 47 -1.71 -0.58 11.84
CA VAL A 47 -1.61 -0.14 10.45
C VAL A 47 -0.97 1.25 10.41
N ILE A 48 0.21 1.35 9.79
CA ILE A 48 0.90 2.62 9.58
C ILE A 48 0.42 3.20 8.26
N LYS A 49 -0.04 4.45 8.30
CA LYS A 49 -0.66 5.10 7.14
C LYS A 49 0.26 6.18 6.61
N CYS A 50 1.13 5.80 5.68
CA CYS A 50 2.18 6.67 5.12
C CYS A 50 1.71 7.28 3.78
N PHE A 51 0.75 8.19 3.87
CA PHE A 51 0.14 8.84 2.71
C PHE A 51 0.31 10.34 2.80
N SER A 52 1.02 10.92 1.83
CA SER A 52 1.15 12.36 1.69
C SER A 52 0.16 12.93 0.66
N GLY A 53 -0.37 12.09 -0.24
CA GLY A 53 -1.33 12.51 -1.27
C GLY A 53 -2.76 12.45 -0.76
N TYR A 54 -3.44 13.61 -0.78
CA TYR A 54 -4.80 13.70 -0.24
C TYR A 54 -5.82 12.86 -1.04
N GLU A 55 -5.77 12.97 -2.36
CA GLU A 55 -6.75 12.29 -3.21
C GLU A 55 -6.66 10.77 -3.08
N LEU A 56 -5.46 10.24 -3.15
CA LEU A 56 -5.25 8.80 -3.02
C LEU A 56 -5.64 8.32 -1.63
N LYS A 57 -5.31 9.10 -0.59
CA LYS A 57 -5.70 8.79 0.78
C LYS A 57 -7.21 8.66 0.89
N GLN A 58 -7.96 9.62 0.36
CA GLN A 58 -9.43 9.59 0.43
C GLN A 58 -10.00 8.36 -0.25
N VAL A 59 -9.52 8.06 -1.45
CA VAL A 59 -10.00 6.91 -2.21
C VAL A 59 -9.71 5.61 -1.45
N VAL A 60 -8.47 5.42 -1.03
CA VAL A 60 -8.06 4.18 -0.37
C VAL A 60 -8.79 4.00 0.96
N PHE A 61 -8.85 5.05 1.78
CA PHE A 61 -9.46 4.95 3.10
C PHE A 61 -10.96 4.69 3.01
N ASN A 62 -11.65 5.34 2.08
CA ASN A 62 -13.09 5.14 1.91
C ASN A 62 -13.42 3.73 1.43
N TYR A 63 -12.69 3.22 0.45
CA TYR A 63 -13.03 1.93 -0.17
C TYR A 63 -12.45 0.73 0.57
N LEU A 64 -11.41 0.92 1.35
CA LEU A 64 -10.84 -0.15 2.18
C LEU A 64 -11.30 -0.06 3.63
N ASN A 65 -12.16 0.89 3.93
CA ASN A 65 -12.70 1.09 5.27
C ASN A 65 -11.60 1.29 6.32
N VAL A 66 -10.58 2.04 5.94
CA VAL A 66 -9.49 2.39 6.84
C VAL A 66 -9.88 3.61 7.65
N ASN A 67 -9.67 3.53 8.96
CA ASN A 67 -9.99 4.65 9.85
C ASN A 67 -8.99 5.79 9.64
N ASP A 68 -9.50 6.98 9.30
CA ASP A 68 -8.64 8.16 9.13
C ASP A 68 -8.94 9.26 10.18
N ARG A 69 -9.70 8.91 11.22
CA ARG A 69 -10.14 9.87 12.22
C ARG A 69 -8.97 10.62 12.86
N ASP A 70 -7.93 9.89 13.19
CA ASP A 70 -6.73 10.44 13.81
C ASP A 70 -5.55 10.39 12.86
N PHE A 71 -5.82 10.46 11.55
CA PHE A 71 -4.78 10.35 10.54
C PHE A 71 -3.73 11.44 10.72
N LYS A 72 -2.48 11.01 10.73
CA LYS A 72 -1.34 11.90 10.73
C LYS A 72 -0.30 11.32 9.80
N TYR A 73 0.14 12.09 8.83
CA TYR A 73 1.19 11.64 7.93
C TYR A 73 2.49 11.45 8.69
N GLU A 74 3.01 10.24 8.65
CA GLU A 74 4.30 9.92 9.26
C GLU A 74 5.21 9.38 8.17
N PRO A 75 6.17 10.17 7.70
CA PRO A 75 7.11 9.68 6.69
C PRO A 75 7.98 8.58 7.28
N LEU A 76 8.16 7.52 6.51
CA LEU A 76 9.01 6.40 6.90
C LEU A 76 10.23 6.38 5.99
N THR A 77 11.38 5.99 6.54
CA THR A 77 12.62 5.93 5.80
C THR A 77 13.15 4.52 5.62
N GLU A 78 12.55 3.54 6.30
CA GLU A 78 12.93 2.13 6.14
C GLU A 78 11.83 1.21 6.65
N MET A 79 11.90 -0.05 6.22
CA MET A 79 11.07 -1.12 6.74
C MET A 79 11.92 -2.05 7.59
N GLN A 80 11.29 -2.71 8.55
CA GLN A 80 11.94 -3.76 9.31
C GLN A 80 11.93 -5.06 8.51
N VAL A 81 12.93 -5.89 8.73
CA VAL A 81 12.99 -7.21 8.09
C VAL A 81 11.76 -8.02 8.50
N GLY A 82 11.08 -8.60 7.52
CA GLY A 82 9.84 -9.36 7.75
C GLY A 82 8.58 -8.52 7.76
N GLN A 83 8.70 -7.21 7.63
CA GLN A 83 7.54 -6.33 7.62
C GLN A 83 6.87 -6.31 6.24
N ASP A 84 5.53 -6.28 6.24
CA ASP A 84 4.73 -6.22 5.03
C ASP A 84 4.23 -4.80 4.77
N ALA A 85 4.08 -4.46 3.50
CA ALA A 85 3.52 -3.19 3.09
C ALA A 85 2.65 -3.36 1.86
N ILE A 86 1.69 -2.47 1.68
CA ILE A 86 0.88 -2.40 0.48
C ILE A 86 1.02 -0.98 -0.06
N THR A 87 1.45 -0.87 -1.31
CA THR A 87 1.52 0.42 -1.98
C THR A 87 0.33 0.60 -2.92
N PHE A 88 -0.08 1.84 -3.06
CA PHE A 88 -1.20 2.22 -3.90
C PHE A 88 -0.77 3.32 -4.85
N LYS A 89 -1.27 3.26 -6.08
CA LYS A 89 -1.04 4.33 -7.04
C LYS A 89 -2.35 4.65 -7.75
N ILE A 90 -2.59 5.93 -7.95
CA ILE A 90 -3.78 6.43 -8.62
C ILE A 90 -3.44 6.85 -10.05
N TYR A 91 -4.36 6.56 -10.97
CA TYR A 91 -4.21 6.88 -12.40
C TYR A 91 -5.47 7.54 -12.89
N ARG A 92 -5.34 8.41 -13.88
CA ARG A 92 -6.48 9.14 -14.44
C ARG A 92 -7.13 8.41 -15.60
N THR A 93 -6.36 7.63 -16.36
CA THR A 93 -6.85 6.90 -17.53
C THR A 93 -6.32 5.47 -17.53
N PRO A 94 -7.00 4.54 -18.23
CA PRO A 94 -6.51 3.17 -18.34
C PRO A 94 -5.11 3.06 -18.93
N SER A 95 -4.75 3.98 -19.83
CA SER A 95 -3.43 3.96 -20.48
C SER A 95 -2.30 4.32 -19.51
N GLU A 96 -2.61 4.89 -18.37
CA GLU A 96 -1.64 5.26 -17.36
C GLU A 96 -1.42 4.19 -16.29
N THR A 97 -2.10 3.04 -16.40
CA THR A 97 -2.08 2.01 -15.35
C THR A 97 -0.82 1.14 -15.37
N GLN A 98 0.33 1.76 -15.58
CA GLN A 98 1.63 1.10 -15.49
C GLN A 98 2.19 1.39 -14.10
N PRO A 99 2.36 0.37 -13.23
CA PRO A 99 2.93 0.64 -11.92
C PRO A 99 4.36 1.14 -12.04
N VAL A 100 4.78 2.00 -11.10
CA VAL A 100 6.14 2.48 -11.06
C VAL A 100 7.13 1.32 -10.88
N ILE A 101 6.75 0.35 -10.07
CA ILE A 101 7.53 -0.88 -9.90
C ILE A 101 6.84 -1.97 -10.70
N THR A 102 7.53 -2.48 -11.71
CA THR A 102 6.95 -3.41 -12.67
C THR A 102 7.46 -4.84 -12.50
N THR A 103 7.92 -5.18 -11.30
CA THR A 103 8.46 -6.51 -11.02
C THR A 103 7.39 -7.57 -10.81
N ALA A 104 6.15 -7.18 -10.55
CA ALA A 104 5.04 -8.10 -10.34
C ALA A 104 4.14 -8.10 -11.57
N GLU A 105 3.85 -9.31 -12.09
CA GLU A 105 2.90 -9.47 -13.16
C GLU A 105 1.48 -9.58 -12.60
N GLY A 106 0.49 -9.26 -13.43
CA GLY A 106 -0.90 -9.41 -13.05
C GLY A 106 -1.45 -8.33 -12.15
N VAL A 107 -0.76 -7.19 -12.06
CA VAL A 107 -1.28 -6.05 -11.31
C VAL A 107 -2.54 -5.53 -12.00
N GLU A 108 -3.63 -5.44 -11.26
CA GLU A 108 -4.91 -5.00 -11.77
C GLU A 108 -5.26 -3.62 -11.25
N ALA A 109 -5.85 -2.79 -12.11
CA ALA A 109 -6.34 -1.49 -11.73
C ALA A 109 -7.85 -1.57 -11.47
N LYS A 110 -8.28 -1.11 -10.31
CA LYS A 110 -9.70 -1.00 -10.01
C LYS A 110 -10.16 0.42 -10.30
N LYS A 111 -11.22 0.55 -11.09
CA LYS A 111 -11.81 1.86 -11.35
C LYS A 111 -12.70 2.24 -10.18
N ILE A 112 -12.42 3.40 -9.60
CA ILE A 112 -13.20 3.96 -8.50
C ILE A 112 -13.54 5.39 -8.90
N GLU A 113 -14.83 5.65 -9.09
CA GLU A 113 -15.30 6.94 -9.57
C GLU A 113 -14.61 7.31 -10.89
N ASN A 114 -13.77 8.32 -10.90
CA ASN A 114 -13.12 8.84 -12.10
C ASN A 114 -11.64 8.44 -12.18
N VAL A 115 -11.18 7.54 -11.32
CA VAL A 115 -9.77 7.18 -11.25
C VAL A 115 -9.60 5.68 -11.21
N TYR A 116 -8.37 5.24 -11.50
CA TYR A 116 -7.98 3.84 -11.38
C TYR A 116 -6.94 3.72 -10.28
N VAL A 117 -7.05 2.70 -9.46
CA VAL A 117 -6.12 2.47 -8.35
C VAL A 117 -5.51 1.08 -8.49
N THR A 118 -4.20 1.00 -8.40
CA THR A 118 -3.48 -0.28 -8.36
C THR A 118 -2.91 -0.53 -6.97
N CYS A 119 -2.79 -1.81 -6.62
CA CYS A 119 -2.21 -2.23 -5.35
C CYS A 119 -1.07 -3.20 -5.61
N LEU A 120 -0.04 -3.10 -4.79
CA LEU A 120 1.09 -4.01 -4.85
C LEU A 120 1.57 -4.29 -3.43
N HIS A 121 1.63 -5.57 -3.07
CA HIS A 121 2.14 -5.99 -1.77
C HIS A 121 3.65 -6.19 -1.87
N PHE A 122 4.37 -5.76 -0.85
CA PHE A 122 5.78 -6.09 -0.76
C PHE A 122 6.20 -6.35 0.69
N CYS A 123 7.26 -7.13 0.82
CA CYS A 123 7.80 -7.53 2.11
C CYS A 123 9.31 -7.41 2.07
N ARG A 124 9.89 -6.90 3.15
CA ARG A 124 11.35 -6.82 3.27
C ARG A 124 11.89 -8.17 3.72
N LEU A 125 12.77 -8.77 2.91
CA LEU A 125 13.36 -10.08 3.20
C LEU A 125 14.68 -9.97 4.00
N LYS A 126 15.43 -8.93 3.74
CA LYS A 126 16.74 -8.72 4.42
C LYS A 126 17.01 -7.24 4.66
#